data_d68f1a59fd0d5a70df470c75d0799e17
#
_entry.id   d68f1a59fd0d5a70df470c75d0799e17
#
_cell.length_a   1.000
_cell.length_b   1.000
_cell.length_c   1.000
_cell.angle_alpha   90.00
_cell.angle_beta   90.00
_cell.angle_gamma   90.00
#
_symmetry.space_group_name_H-M   'P 1'
#
loop_
_entity.id
_entity.type
_entity.pdbx_description
1 polymer ?
#
loop_
_entity_poly.entity_id
_entity_poly.type
_entity_poly.pdbx_seq_one_letter_code
_entity_poly.pdbx_strand_id
1 'polypeptide(L)'
;MRRGSPMEQITVRVPASTSNLGPGFDCLGVALRIHNTVTVARGVSRQHLHPRIVSEAADRFFNQARRRAFSFSCLIAEQIPRSRGLGSSATIRLGILLALNRLSGNPLDRLKIFQSCAELEGHPDNAAPATFGGFTVVAGSARCADRTPQRDVPTIQRFAVSPRLYFVLLVPDLEIQTSRARNVLPSKISHAEAVENCANACAITAAFVSQDYKKLRGVFADHLHQPFRTKLVPFLPEVVAAAEKAGALGAFLSGSGSTIAAVTLRSANKVGQAMLRATGAIPARIVITPADNHGAKILTTGH
;
A
#
# COMPACT_ATOMS: atom_id res chain seq x y z
N MET A 1 25.12 -22.75 -35.14
CA MET A 1 24.81 -21.89 -33.97
C MET A 1 23.30 -21.67 -33.94
N ARG A 2 22.58 -22.31 -32.99
CA ARG A 2 21.16 -22.03 -32.78
C ARG A 2 21.04 -20.63 -32.16
N ARG A 3 20.42 -19.67 -32.84
CA ARG A 3 20.03 -18.40 -32.25
C ARG A 3 19.09 -18.73 -31.10
N GLY A 4 19.51 -18.46 -29.86
CA GLY A 4 18.66 -18.64 -28.68
C GLY A 4 17.38 -17.83 -28.88
N SER A 5 16.22 -18.47 -28.75
CA SER A 5 14.95 -17.74 -28.70
C SER A 5 15.06 -16.63 -27.66
N PRO A 6 14.53 -15.42 -27.93
CA PRO A 6 14.58 -14.34 -26.98
C PRO A 6 13.94 -14.83 -25.68
N MET A 7 14.65 -14.61 -24.56
CA MET A 7 14.19 -15.05 -23.25
C MET A 7 12.88 -14.33 -22.93
N GLU A 8 11.80 -15.09 -22.73
CA GLU A 8 10.50 -14.52 -22.44
C GLU A 8 10.54 -13.84 -21.06
N GLN A 9 10.45 -12.52 -21.05
CA GLN A 9 10.47 -11.74 -19.82
C GLN A 9 9.30 -10.79 -19.73
N ILE A 10 8.81 -10.56 -18.52
CA ILE A 10 7.72 -9.64 -18.20
C ILE A 10 8.18 -8.66 -17.13
N THR A 11 7.98 -7.39 -17.41
CA THR A 11 8.24 -6.30 -16.47
C THR A 11 6.91 -5.70 -16.00
N VAL A 12 6.74 -5.58 -14.69
CA VAL A 12 5.55 -5.04 -14.05
C VAL A 12 5.94 -3.83 -13.21
N ARG A 13 5.29 -2.71 -13.43
CA ARG A 13 5.39 -1.51 -12.61
C ARG A 13 4.23 -1.47 -11.62
N VAL A 14 4.53 -1.37 -10.33
CA VAL A 14 3.53 -1.42 -9.26
C VAL A 14 3.64 -0.16 -8.39
N PRO A 15 2.54 0.59 -8.19
CA PRO A 15 2.56 1.80 -7.39
C PRO A 15 2.66 1.51 -5.89
N ALA A 16 3.31 2.40 -5.15
CA ALA A 16 3.23 2.49 -3.70
C ALA A 16 1.79 2.71 -3.24
N SER A 17 1.55 2.50 -1.98
CA SER A 17 0.27 2.82 -1.34
C SER A 17 0.47 3.46 0.01
N THR A 18 -0.46 4.34 0.38
CA THR A 18 -0.70 4.73 1.77
C THR A 18 -1.99 4.09 2.23
N SER A 19 -1.99 3.48 3.39
CA SER A 19 -3.13 2.73 3.89
C SER A 19 -3.57 3.22 5.27
N ASN A 20 -4.73 2.77 5.69
CA ASN A 20 -5.45 3.16 6.90
C ASN A 20 -6.08 4.56 6.85
N LEU A 21 -5.41 5.57 6.32
CA LEU A 21 -5.88 6.96 6.26
C LEU A 21 -6.44 7.45 7.62
N GLY A 22 -5.73 7.17 8.72
CA GLY A 22 -6.25 7.35 10.07
C GLY A 22 -7.28 6.26 10.43
N PRO A 23 -8.58 6.58 10.55
CA PRO A 23 -9.60 5.68 11.12
C PRO A 23 -9.97 4.47 10.24
N GLY A 24 -9.49 4.39 9.00
CA GLY A 24 -9.79 3.29 8.06
C GLY A 24 -8.86 2.09 8.17
N PHE A 25 -8.52 1.68 9.39
CA PHE A 25 -7.60 0.58 9.67
C PHE A 25 -7.97 -0.71 8.94
N ASP A 26 -7.00 -1.29 8.21
CA ASP A 26 -7.10 -2.52 7.41
C ASP A 26 -8.18 -2.48 6.29
N CYS A 27 -8.81 -1.33 6.01
CA CYS A 27 -9.84 -1.23 4.97
C CYS A 27 -9.65 -0.10 3.95
N LEU A 28 -9.01 1.03 4.30
CA LEU A 28 -8.83 2.14 3.38
C LEU A 28 -7.40 2.22 2.85
N GLY A 29 -7.27 2.52 1.54
CA GLY A 29 -5.97 2.72 0.92
C GLY A 29 -6.01 3.61 -0.31
N VAL A 30 -4.87 4.25 -0.62
CA VAL A 30 -4.68 5.05 -1.84
C VAL A 30 -3.37 4.66 -2.50
N ALA A 31 -3.41 4.44 -3.81
CA ALA A 31 -2.20 4.24 -4.60
C ALA A 31 -1.50 5.58 -4.89
N LEU A 32 -0.18 5.58 -4.86
CA LEU A 32 0.67 6.76 -5.00
C LEU A 32 1.59 6.64 -6.22
N ARG A 33 1.91 7.74 -6.90
CA ARG A 33 2.80 7.76 -8.08
C ARG A 33 4.29 7.61 -7.72
N ILE A 34 4.61 6.64 -6.90
CA ILE A 34 5.95 6.14 -6.61
C ILE A 34 5.89 4.65 -6.91
N HIS A 35 6.86 4.08 -7.64
CA HIS A 35 6.70 2.74 -8.17
C HIS A 35 7.91 1.86 -7.88
N ASN A 36 7.66 0.58 -7.60
CA ASN A 36 8.64 -0.48 -7.79
C ASN A 36 8.44 -1.12 -9.16
N THR A 37 9.51 -1.62 -9.73
CA THR A 37 9.47 -2.38 -11.00
C THR A 37 10.00 -3.78 -10.75
N VAL A 38 9.23 -4.79 -11.12
CA VAL A 38 9.57 -6.20 -10.99
C VAL A 38 9.66 -6.82 -12.38
N THR A 39 10.82 -7.36 -12.70
CA THR A 39 11.05 -8.08 -13.97
C THR A 39 11.27 -9.55 -13.68
N VAL A 40 10.45 -10.40 -14.28
CA VAL A 40 10.58 -11.87 -14.21
C VAL A 40 10.87 -12.41 -15.60
N ALA A 41 11.93 -13.21 -15.72
CA ALA A 41 12.31 -13.86 -16.98
C ALA A 41 12.28 -15.38 -16.81
N ARG A 42 11.67 -16.09 -17.76
CA ARG A 42 11.65 -17.57 -17.81
C ARG A 42 13.02 -18.10 -18.17
N GLY A 43 13.53 -19.09 -17.44
CA GLY A 43 14.81 -19.74 -17.71
C GLY A 43 15.64 -19.93 -16.45
N VAL A 44 16.77 -20.64 -16.62
CA VAL A 44 17.63 -20.97 -15.47
C VAL A 44 18.40 -19.74 -15.04
N SER A 45 18.05 -19.20 -13.88
CA SER A 45 19.02 -18.43 -13.11
C SER A 45 20.10 -19.39 -12.62
N ARG A 46 21.32 -19.25 -13.14
CA ARG A 46 22.48 -19.92 -12.53
C ARG A 46 22.66 -19.32 -11.12
N GLN A 47 22.27 -20.05 -10.09
CA GLN A 47 22.72 -19.84 -8.71
C GLN A 47 22.12 -18.68 -7.89
N HIS A 48 20.84 -18.39 -7.86
CA HIS A 48 20.35 -17.61 -6.71
C HIS A 48 19.10 -18.24 -6.12
N LEU A 49 19.21 -18.65 -4.85
CA LEU A 49 18.03 -18.81 -3.98
C LEU A 49 17.29 -17.47 -4.00
N HIS A 50 16.05 -17.49 -4.45
CA HIS A 50 15.22 -16.28 -4.41
C HIS A 50 15.04 -15.80 -2.97
N PRO A 51 15.01 -14.48 -2.71
CA PRO A 51 14.59 -13.97 -1.43
C PRO A 51 13.24 -14.57 -1.03
N ARG A 52 13.04 -14.79 0.27
CA ARG A 52 11.82 -15.44 0.80
C ARG A 52 10.54 -14.84 0.26
N ILE A 53 10.44 -13.51 0.14
CA ILE A 53 9.27 -12.80 -0.41
C ILE A 53 8.97 -13.19 -1.87
N VAL A 54 10.02 -13.50 -2.66
CA VAL A 54 9.88 -13.92 -4.07
C VAL A 54 9.40 -15.37 -4.13
N SER A 55 10.00 -16.26 -3.33
CA SER A 55 9.62 -17.68 -3.28
C SER A 55 8.19 -17.85 -2.80
N GLU A 56 7.79 -17.18 -1.71
CA GLU A 56 6.41 -17.23 -1.18
C GLU A 56 5.37 -16.77 -2.23
N ALA A 57 5.67 -15.70 -2.96
CA ALA A 57 4.78 -15.20 -4.01
C ALA A 57 4.68 -16.18 -5.20
N ALA A 58 5.80 -16.78 -5.59
CA ALA A 58 5.83 -17.76 -6.67
C ALA A 58 5.08 -19.04 -6.30
N ASP A 59 5.33 -19.60 -5.11
CA ASP A 59 4.65 -20.80 -4.61
C ASP A 59 3.13 -20.56 -4.53
N ARG A 60 2.73 -19.40 -4.00
CA ARG A 60 1.32 -19.01 -3.96
C ARG A 60 0.69 -18.95 -5.35
N PHE A 61 1.41 -18.36 -6.33
CA PHE A 61 0.94 -18.30 -7.70
C PHE A 61 0.75 -19.67 -8.32
N PHE A 62 1.79 -20.53 -8.31
CA PHE A 62 1.73 -21.85 -8.95
C PHE A 62 0.66 -22.76 -8.33
N ASN A 63 0.50 -22.72 -7.01
CA ASN A 63 -0.54 -23.45 -6.31
C ASN A 63 -1.95 -22.96 -6.69
N GLN A 64 -2.18 -21.65 -6.67
CA GLN A 64 -3.48 -21.06 -7.01
C GLN A 64 -3.85 -21.28 -8.49
N ALA A 65 -2.88 -21.14 -9.40
CA ALA A 65 -3.06 -21.33 -10.82
C ALA A 65 -3.14 -22.80 -11.24
N ARG A 66 -2.85 -23.74 -10.34
CA ARG A 66 -2.72 -25.18 -10.63
C ARG A 66 -1.80 -25.42 -11.83
N ARG A 67 -0.66 -24.75 -11.86
CA ARG A 67 0.35 -24.86 -12.92
C ARG A 67 1.62 -25.48 -12.38
N ARG A 68 2.32 -26.25 -13.23
CA ARG A 68 3.67 -26.74 -12.90
C ARG A 68 4.62 -25.55 -12.79
N ALA A 69 5.37 -25.51 -11.70
CA ALA A 69 6.42 -24.50 -11.51
C ALA A 69 7.50 -24.63 -12.59
N PHE A 70 8.04 -23.50 -12.99
CA PHE A 70 9.19 -23.41 -13.90
C PHE A 70 10.26 -22.53 -13.29
N SER A 71 11.51 -22.71 -13.70
CA SER A 71 12.62 -21.87 -13.25
C SER A 71 12.49 -20.47 -13.85
N PHE A 72 12.77 -19.44 -13.05
CA PHE A 72 12.74 -18.06 -13.47
C PHE A 72 13.82 -17.25 -12.73
N SER A 73 14.18 -16.10 -13.27
CA SER A 73 14.94 -15.06 -12.59
C SER A 73 14.03 -13.89 -12.23
N CYS A 74 14.34 -13.19 -11.15
CA CYS A 74 13.57 -12.04 -10.69
C CYS A 74 14.52 -10.87 -10.38
N LEU A 75 14.27 -9.72 -11.02
CA LEU A 75 14.96 -8.47 -10.76
C LEU A 75 13.95 -7.46 -10.19
N ILE A 76 14.30 -6.80 -9.09
CA ILE A 76 13.46 -5.81 -8.43
C ILE A 76 14.21 -4.48 -8.42
N ALA A 77 13.67 -3.48 -9.12
CA ALA A 77 14.13 -2.10 -9.04
C ALA A 77 13.25 -1.35 -8.04
N GLU A 78 13.82 -1.05 -6.86
CA GLU A 78 13.09 -0.47 -5.74
C GLU A 78 13.26 1.03 -5.68
N GLN A 79 12.13 1.77 -5.72
CA GLN A 79 12.05 3.20 -5.42
C GLN A 79 11.22 3.47 -4.17
N ILE A 80 10.47 2.47 -3.71
CA ILE A 80 9.62 2.55 -2.51
C ILE A 80 10.44 2.08 -1.31
N PRO A 81 10.64 2.92 -0.29
CA PRO A 81 11.40 2.55 0.91
C PRO A 81 10.78 1.36 1.62
N ARG A 82 11.61 0.37 1.98
CA ARG A 82 11.16 -0.80 2.74
C ARG A 82 10.82 -0.42 4.18
N SER A 83 9.86 -1.11 4.79
CA SER A 83 9.50 -0.98 6.21
C SER A 83 9.20 0.46 6.65
N ARG A 84 8.59 1.26 5.76
CA ARG A 84 8.22 2.66 6.00
C ARG A 84 6.71 2.92 5.84
N GLY A 85 5.87 1.87 5.78
CA GLY A 85 4.42 2.02 5.67
C GLY A 85 3.91 2.50 4.30
N LEU A 86 4.68 2.26 3.22
CA LEU A 86 4.33 2.62 1.84
C LEU A 86 4.02 1.42 0.94
N GLY A 87 3.72 0.26 1.52
CA GLY A 87 3.28 -0.93 0.80
C GLY A 87 4.37 -1.59 -0.06
N SER A 88 5.69 -1.43 0.28
CA SER A 88 6.78 -2.00 -0.53
C SER A 88 6.66 -3.51 -0.71
N SER A 89 6.33 -4.28 0.34
CA SER A 89 6.16 -5.74 0.25
C SER A 89 5.02 -6.13 -0.68
N ALA A 90 3.88 -5.46 -0.57
CA ALA A 90 2.72 -5.68 -1.45
C ALA A 90 3.09 -5.43 -2.92
N THR A 91 3.89 -4.39 -3.21
CA THR A 91 4.31 -4.09 -4.58
C THR A 91 5.21 -5.17 -5.17
N ILE A 92 6.13 -5.73 -4.39
CA ILE A 92 7.01 -6.82 -4.82
C ILE A 92 6.19 -8.09 -5.08
N ARG A 93 5.38 -8.52 -4.11
CA ARG A 93 4.52 -9.69 -4.25
C ARG A 93 3.58 -9.59 -5.45
N LEU A 94 2.89 -8.45 -5.57
CA LEU A 94 1.97 -8.22 -6.69
C LEU A 94 2.69 -8.22 -8.04
N GLY A 95 3.87 -7.61 -8.12
CA GLY A 95 4.69 -7.60 -9.33
C GLY A 95 5.06 -9.01 -9.79
N ILE A 96 5.48 -9.87 -8.86
CA ILE A 96 5.82 -11.29 -9.13
C ILE A 96 4.58 -12.06 -9.58
N LEU A 97 3.46 -11.95 -8.85
CA LEU A 97 2.21 -12.64 -9.17
C LEU A 97 1.72 -12.27 -10.59
N LEU A 98 1.74 -10.99 -10.94
CA LEU A 98 1.32 -10.52 -12.26
C LEU A 98 2.29 -10.97 -13.37
N ALA A 99 3.59 -10.93 -13.14
CA ALA A 99 4.58 -11.35 -14.12
C ALA A 99 4.49 -12.86 -14.38
N LEU A 100 4.43 -13.69 -13.35
CA LEU A 100 4.23 -15.13 -13.46
C LEU A 100 2.90 -15.48 -14.14
N ASN A 101 1.83 -14.75 -13.81
CA ASN A 101 0.53 -14.92 -14.45
C ASN A 101 0.62 -14.68 -15.96
N ARG A 102 1.29 -13.60 -16.37
CA ARG A 102 1.49 -13.29 -17.79
C ARG A 102 2.33 -14.34 -18.50
N LEU A 103 3.46 -14.78 -17.89
CA LEU A 103 4.32 -15.85 -18.42
C LEU A 103 3.63 -17.21 -18.49
N SER A 104 2.56 -17.42 -17.75
CA SER A 104 1.78 -18.67 -17.72
C SER A 104 0.52 -18.61 -18.59
N GLY A 105 0.33 -17.56 -19.39
CA GLY A 105 -0.83 -17.39 -20.27
C GLY A 105 -2.08 -16.84 -19.57
N ASN A 106 -1.92 -16.09 -18.47
CA ASN A 106 -2.98 -15.42 -17.67
C ASN A 106 -4.05 -16.38 -17.12
N PRO A 107 -3.68 -17.46 -16.39
CA PRO A 107 -4.66 -18.41 -15.84
C PRO A 107 -5.53 -17.79 -14.73
N LEU A 108 -5.09 -16.71 -14.09
CA LEU A 108 -5.80 -16.03 -13.02
C LEU A 108 -6.27 -14.64 -13.48
N ASP A 109 -7.49 -14.28 -13.10
CA ASP A 109 -7.99 -12.93 -13.25
C ASP A 109 -7.36 -11.96 -12.23
N ARG A 110 -7.60 -10.65 -12.42
CA ARG A 110 -7.01 -9.61 -11.58
C ARG A 110 -7.48 -9.68 -10.13
N LEU A 111 -8.70 -10.13 -9.88
CA LEU A 111 -9.26 -10.29 -8.54
C LEU A 111 -8.56 -11.41 -7.77
N LYS A 112 -8.33 -12.56 -8.41
CA LYS A 112 -7.59 -13.69 -7.81
C LYS A 112 -6.13 -13.34 -7.52
N ILE A 113 -5.49 -12.56 -8.39
CA ILE A 113 -4.13 -12.02 -8.15
C ILE A 113 -4.12 -11.10 -6.92
N PHE A 114 -5.09 -10.18 -6.82
CA PHE A 114 -5.25 -9.33 -5.65
C PHE A 114 -5.45 -10.16 -4.38
N GLN A 115 -6.36 -11.15 -4.39
CA GLN A 115 -6.63 -12.03 -3.25
C GLN A 115 -5.36 -12.74 -2.80
N SER A 116 -4.61 -13.33 -3.73
CA SER A 116 -3.32 -13.98 -3.43
C SER A 116 -2.31 -13.02 -2.79
N CYS A 117 -2.25 -11.77 -3.26
CA CYS A 117 -1.39 -10.75 -2.67
C CYS A 117 -1.84 -10.36 -1.25
N ALA A 118 -3.15 -10.13 -1.06
CA ALA A 118 -3.73 -9.75 0.22
C ALA A 118 -3.55 -10.85 1.29
N GLU A 119 -3.68 -12.10 0.91
CA GLU A 119 -3.43 -13.24 1.80
C GLU A 119 -1.97 -13.35 2.23
N LEU A 120 -1.02 -13.14 1.29
CA LEU A 120 0.41 -13.09 1.60
C LEU A 120 0.80 -11.92 2.49
N GLU A 121 0.12 -10.78 2.37
CA GLU A 121 0.31 -9.61 3.24
C GLU A 121 -0.39 -9.77 4.60
N GLY A 122 -1.44 -10.59 4.67
CA GLY A 122 -2.31 -10.75 5.83
C GLY A 122 -3.31 -9.60 6.02
N HIS A 123 -3.36 -8.63 5.08
CA HIS A 123 -4.31 -7.52 5.04
C HIS A 123 -4.42 -6.95 3.62
N PRO A 124 -5.60 -6.43 3.21
CA PRO A 124 -5.86 -6.04 1.82
C PRO A 124 -5.57 -4.58 1.49
N ASP A 125 -5.41 -3.71 2.48
CA ASP A 125 -5.39 -2.25 2.40
C ASP A 125 -4.25 -1.66 1.57
N ASN A 126 -3.12 -2.38 1.44
CA ASN A 126 -2.02 -2.05 0.53
C ASN A 126 -2.15 -2.77 -0.81
N ALA A 127 -2.60 -4.02 -0.81
CA ALA A 127 -2.73 -4.82 -2.02
C ALA A 127 -3.82 -4.25 -2.97
N ALA A 128 -4.94 -3.76 -2.44
CA ALA A 128 -6.04 -3.24 -3.24
C ALA A 128 -5.63 -1.99 -4.05
N PRO A 129 -5.14 -0.89 -3.43
CA PRO A 129 -4.73 0.28 -4.21
C PRO A 129 -3.55 -0.03 -5.13
N ALA A 130 -2.57 -0.85 -4.72
CA ALA A 130 -1.48 -1.26 -5.59
C ALA A 130 -1.99 -2.01 -6.83
N THR A 131 -3.01 -2.85 -6.68
CA THR A 131 -3.59 -3.62 -7.79
C THR A 131 -4.45 -2.73 -8.69
N PHE A 132 -5.41 -2.00 -8.13
CA PHE A 132 -6.49 -1.36 -8.88
C PHE A 132 -6.28 0.15 -9.11
N GLY A 133 -5.39 0.78 -8.34
CA GLY A 133 -5.18 2.23 -8.34
C GLY A 133 -6.30 3.00 -7.64
N GLY A 134 -6.10 4.30 -7.47
CA GLY A 134 -7.06 5.21 -6.87
C GLY A 134 -7.20 5.05 -5.35
N PHE A 135 -8.31 5.53 -4.82
CA PHE A 135 -8.76 5.28 -3.46
C PHE A 135 -9.55 3.98 -3.44
N THR A 136 -9.26 3.10 -2.51
CA THR A 136 -9.93 1.79 -2.38
C THR A 136 -10.50 1.60 -1.00
N VAL A 137 -11.70 1.02 -0.96
CA VAL A 137 -12.36 0.54 0.25
C VAL A 137 -12.50 -0.97 0.13
N VAL A 138 -11.99 -1.71 1.10
CA VAL A 138 -12.08 -3.18 1.11
C VAL A 138 -12.87 -3.63 2.31
N ALA A 139 -13.97 -4.33 2.06
CA ALA A 139 -14.79 -4.97 3.10
C ALA A 139 -14.66 -6.48 3.00
N GLY A 140 -14.70 -7.18 4.14
CA GLY A 140 -14.62 -8.65 4.18
C GLY A 140 -13.17 -9.15 4.17
N SER A 141 -12.28 -8.54 4.97
CA SER A 141 -10.89 -8.99 5.08
C SER A 141 -10.77 -10.40 5.65
N ALA A 142 -9.69 -11.10 5.26
CA ALA A 142 -9.36 -12.48 5.64
C ALA A 142 -9.26 -12.78 7.16
N ARG A 143 -9.42 -11.78 8.01
CA ARG A 143 -9.28 -11.86 9.47
C ARG A 143 -10.59 -11.99 10.26
N CYS A 144 -11.75 -11.96 9.59
CA CYS A 144 -13.00 -12.22 10.29
C CYS A 144 -13.08 -13.71 10.65
N ALA A 145 -13.06 -14.04 11.95
CA ALA A 145 -13.03 -15.42 12.45
C ALA A 145 -14.29 -16.22 12.08
N ASP A 146 -15.41 -15.54 11.80
CA ASP A 146 -16.68 -16.13 11.41
C ASP A 146 -16.85 -16.14 9.88
N ARG A 147 -16.04 -16.96 9.20
CA ARG A 147 -16.17 -17.15 7.74
C ARG A 147 -17.37 -18.07 7.44
N THR A 148 -18.44 -17.49 6.93
CA THR A 148 -19.40 -18.25 6.14
C THR A 148 -18.92 -18.34 4.70
N PRO A 149 -19.18 -19.44 3.96
CA PRO A 149 -18.75 -19.61 2.56
C PRO A 149 -19.13 -18.46 1.60
N GLN A 150 -20.15 -17.67 1.96
CA GLN A 150 -20.63 -16.51 1.20
C GLN A 150 -19.78 -15.23 1.39
N ARG A 151 -18.83 -15.20 2.35
CA ARG A 151 -17.96 -14.04 2.65
C ARG A 151 -16.49 -14.22 2.26
N ASP A 152 -16.17 -15.25 1.46
CA ASP A 152 -14.78 -15.56 1.09
C ASP A 152 -14.16 -14.61 0.06
N VAL A 153 -14.96 -13.76 -0.59
CA VAL A 153 -14.48 -12.79 -1.57
C VAL A 153 -14.61 -11.37 -0.98
N PRO A 154 -13.50 -10.68 -0.71
CA PRO A 154 -13.56 -9.30 -0.25
C PRO A 154 -14.21 -8.42 -1.32
N THR A 155 -15.15 -7.58 -0.90
CA THR A 155 -15.72 -6.55 -1.77
C THR A 155 -14.77 -5.39 -1.86
N ILE A 156 -14.38 -5.00 -3.09
CA ILE A 156 -13.49 -3.88 -3.34
C ILE A 156 -14.27 -2.81 -4.06
N GLN A 157 -14.29 -1.63 -3.48
CA GLN A 157 -14.76 -0.42 -4.14
C GLN A 157 -13.57 0.47 -4.46
N ARG A 158 -13.51 0.97 -5.70
CA ARG A 158 -12.42 1.81 -6.19
C ARG A 158 -12.96 3.12 -6.73
N PHE A 159 -12.33 4.21 -6.33
CA PHE A 159 -12.68 5.56 -6.77
C PHE A 159 -11.45 6.28 -7.30
N ALA A 160 -11.64 7.04 -8.38
CA ALA A 160 -10.57 7.88 -8.90
C ALA A 160 -10.31 9.06 -7.96
N VAL A 161 -9.04 9.37 -7.75
CA VAL A 161 -8.60 10.51 -6.94
C VAL A 161 -8.23 11.67 -7.86
N SER A 162 -8.74 12.87 -7.58
CA SER A 162 -8.41 14.06 -8.35
C SER A 162 -6.90 14.33 -8.33
N PRO A 163 -6.28 14.69 -9.46
CA PRO A 163 -4.88 15.07 -9.52
C PRO A 163 -4.58 16.36 -8.74
N ARG A 164 -5.60 17.09 -8.30
CA ARG A 164 -5.46 18.29 -7.45
C ARG A 164 -5.19 17.95 -5.99
N LEU A 165 -5.46 16.70 -5.55
CA LEU A 165 -5.13 16.25 -4.20
C LEU A 165 -3.70 15.72 -4.17
N TYR A 166 -2.84 16.38 -3.41
CA TYR A 166 -1.46 15.97 -3.19
C TYR A 166 -1.32 15.24 -1.86
N PHE A 167 -0.50 14.20 -1.88
CA PHE A 167 -0.01 13.51 -0.70
C PHE A 167 1.42 13.99 -0.42
N VAL A 168 1.62 14.54 0.76
CA VAL A 168 2.92 14.99 1.26
C VAL A 168 3.39 13.94 2.25
N LEU A 169 4.41 13.19 1.88
CA LEU A 169 4.94 12.09 2.66
C LEU A 169 6.21 12.54 3.37
N LEU A 170 6.19 12.55 4.68
CA LEU A 170 7.38 12.61 5.51
C LEU A 170 7.89 11.19 5.71
N VAL A 171 9.04 10.86 5.15
CA VAL A 171 9.65 9.53 5.21
C VAL A 171 10.87 9.58 6.14
N PRO A 172 10.72 9.21 7.41
CA PRO A 172 11.83 9.20 8.38
C PRO A 172 12.79 8.05 8.09
N ASP A 173 14.05 8.21 8.48
CA ASP A 173 15.01 7.10 8.49
C ASP A 173 14.82 6.21 9.73
N LEU A 174 13.63 5.65 9.85
CA LEU A 174 13.17 4.80 10.94
C LEU A 174 12.39 3.61 10.39
N GLU A 175 12.93 2.40 10.49
CA GLU A 175 12.25 1.17 10.07
C GLU A 175 11.29 0.67 11.14
N ILE A 176 10.07 0.34 10.72
CA ILE A 176 9.06 -0.30 11.57
C ILE A 176 8.53 -1.54 10.86
N GLN A 177 8.82 -2.70 11.43
CA GLN A 177 8.23 -3.94 10.97
C GLN A 177 6.73 -3.98 11.26
N THR A 178 5.93 -4.44 10.29
CA THR A 178 4.47 -4.51 10.43
C THR A 178 4.03 -5.36 11.63
N SER A 179 4.73 -6.46 11.92
CA SER A 179 4.48 -7.29 13.10
C SER A 179 4.62 -6.48 14.40
N ARG A 180 5.71 -5.69 14.54
CA ARG A 180 5.93 -4.83 15.70
C ARG A 180 4.83 -3.76 15.84
N ALA A 181 4.43 -3.14 14.71
CA ALA A 181 3.37 -2.15 14.70
C ALA A 181 1.98 -2.73 15.04
N ARG A 182 1.78 -4.04 14.85
CA ARG A 182 0.54 -4.72 15.24
C ARG A 182 0.55 -5.17 16.70
N ASN A 183 1.70 -5.55 17.24
CA ASN A 183 1.81 -6.02 18.62
C ASN A 183 1.53 -4.94 19.69
N VAL A 184 1.56 -3.66 19.32
CA VAL A 184 1.24 -2.57 20.24
C VAL A 184 -0.24 -2.23 20.28
N LEU A 185 -1.07 -2.84 19.42
CA LEU A 185 -2.50 -2.55 19.34
C LEU A 185 -3.26 -3.21 20.49
N PRO A 186 -4.27 -2.54 21.05
CA PRO A 186 -5.12 -3.12 22.07
C PRO A 186 -6.04 -4.19 21.49
N SER A 187 -6.44 -5.12 22.32
CA SER A 187 -7.45 -6.14 21.95
C SER A 187 -8.89 -5.62 22.00
N LYS A 188 -9.13 -4.48 22.66
CA LYS A 188 -10.45 -3.89 22.87
C LYS A 188 -10.33 -2.36 22.86
N ILE A 189 -11.38 -1.70 22.38
CA ILE A 189 -11.61 -0.26 22.49
C ILE A 189 -13.01 -0.03 23.07
N SER A 190 -13.31 1.17 23.53
CA SER A 190 -14.64 1.52 24.03
C SER A 190 -15.64 1.62 22.87
N HIS A 191 -16.93 1.47 23.18
CA HIS A 191 -17.99 1.64 22.20
C HIS A 191 -18.02 3.07 21.62
N ALA A 192 -17.77 4.08 22.44
CA ALA A 192 -17.71 5.47 21.98
C ALA A 192 -16.57 5.70 20.98
N GLU A 193 -15.35 5.20 21.28
CA GLU A 193 -14.21 5.24 20.36
C GLU A 193 -14.51 4.51 19.04
N ALA A 194 -15.18 3.35 19.10
CA ALA A 194 -15.56 2.61 17.90
C ALA A 194 -16.56 3.39 17.02
N VAL A 195 -17.54 4.05 17.62
CA VAL A 195 -18.52 4.89 16.90
C VAL A 195 -17.85 6.09 16.25
N GLU A 196 -16.97 6.81 16.98
CA GLU A 196 -16.24 7.94 16.42
C GLU A 196 -15.33 7.51 15.27
N ASN A 197 -14.59 6.41 15.45
CA ASN A 197 -13.72 5.87 14.41
C ASN A 197 -14.51 5.48 13.14
N CYS A 198 -15.67 4.85 13.31
CA CYS A 198 -16.56 4.50 12.19
C CYS A 198 -17.07 5.76 11.47
N ALA A 199 -17.54 6.78 12.21
CA ALA A 199 -18.00 8.03 11.66
C ALA A 199 -16.91 8.73 10.82
N ASN A 200 -15.69 8.81 11.34
CA ASN A 200 -14.55 9.39 10.65
C ASN A 200 -14.16 8.62 9.39
N ALA A 201 -14.14 7.28 9.43
CA ALA A 201 -13.87 6.46 8.26
C ALA A 201 -14.94 6.63 7.16
N CYS A 202 -16.21 6.72 7.54
CA CYS A 202 -17.32 7.02 6.64
C CYS A 202 -17.18 8.42 6.03
N ALA A 203 -16.82 9.44 6.82
CA ALA A 203 -16.62 10.80 6.35
C ALA A 203 -15.46 10.91 5.35
N ILE A 204 -14.33 10.24 5.60
CA ILE A 204 -13.22 10.14 4.65
C ILE A 204 -13.70 9.50 3.36
N THR A 205 -14.40 8.36 3.45
CA THR A 205 -14.92 7.67 2.26
C THR A 205 -15.83 8.57 1.45
N ALA A 206 -16.77 9.26 2.09
CA ALA A 206 -17.69 10.20 1.42
C ALA A 206 -16.95 11.37 0.75
N ALA A 207 -15.90 11.90 1.39
CA ALA A 207 -15.09 12.99 0.83
C ALA A 207 -14.30 12.53 -0.41
N PHE A 208 -13.76 11.31 -0.44
CA PHE A 208 -13.09 10.75 -1.61
C PHE A 208 -14.05 10.42 -2.74
N VAL A 209 -15.21 9.85 -2.43
CA VAL A 209 -16.25 9.50 -3.44
C VAL A 209 -16.83 10.75 -4.10
N SER A 210 -17.15 11.77 -3.31
CA SER A 210 -17.67 13.04 -3.82
C SER A 210 -16.60 13.97 -4.40
N GLN A 211 -15.33 13.67 -4.19
CA GLN A 211 -14.18 14.52 -4.50
C GLN A 211 -14.24 15.91 -3.81
N ASP A 212 -15.06 16.05 -2.78
CA ASP A 212 -15.08 17.24 -1.93
C ASP A 212 -14.07 17.12 -0.80
N TYR A 213 -12.80 17.23 -1.17
CA TYR A 213 -11.69 17.03 -0.24
C TYR A 213 -11.61 18.06 0.88
N LYS A 214 -12.35 19.18 0.80
CA LYS A 214 -12.40 20.14 1.93
C LYS A 214 -13.04 19.49 3.17
N LYS A 215 -13.89 18.49 2.99
CA LYS A 215 -14.54 17.71 4.05
C LYS A 215 -13.60 16.72 4.75
N LEU A 216 -12.35 16.62 4.31
CA LEU A 216 -11.32 15.84 5.00
C LEU A 216 -10.78 16.53 6.29
N ARG A 217 -11.15 17.81 6.53
CA ARG A 217 -10.69 18.49 7.74
C ARG A 217 -11.34 17.91 8.99
N GLY A 218 -10.48 17.55 9.98
CA GLY A 218 -10.93 17.06 11.29
C GLY A 218 -11.39 15.61 11.36
N VAL A 219 -11.30 14.84 10.24
CA VAL A 219 -11.80 13.45 10.20
C VAL A 219 -10.70 12.39 10.18
N PHE A 220 -9.44 12.78 10.44
CA PHE A 220 -8.32 11.81 10.53
C PHE A 220 -8.05 11.31 11.95
N ALA A 221 -8.86 11.70 12.93
CA ALA A 221 -8.80 11.14 14.27
C ALA A 221 -9.10 9.63 14.23
N ASP A 222 -8.26 8.88 14.94
CA ASP A 222 -8.27 7.42 14.93
C ASP A 222 -8.10 6.89 16.35
N HIS A 223 -8.86 5.87 16.70
CA HIS A 223 -8.84 5.21 18.00
C HIS A 223 -8.35 3.75 17.91
N LEU A 224 -8.04 3.26 16.69
CA LEU A 224 -7.69 1.85 16.46
C LEU A 224 -6.18 1.59 16.48
N HIS A 225 -5.38 2.51 15.93
CA HIS A 225 -3.96 2.21 15.76
C HIS A 225 -2.99 3.37 16.04
N GLN A 226 -3.27 4.59 15.57
CA GLN A 226 -2.31 5.71 15.68
C GLN A 226 -1.93 6.04 17.13
N PRO A 227 -2.88 6.14 18.10
CA PRO A 227 -2.55 6.46 19.49
C PRO A 227 -1.55 5.45 20.10
N PHE A 228 -1.69 4.17 19.75
CA PHE A 228 -0.84 3.11 20.27
C PHE A 228 0.53 3.05 19.58
N ARG A 229 0.57 3.42 18.30
CA ARG A 229 1.79 3.49 17.48
C ARG A 229 2.64 4.73 17.74
N THR A 230 2.13 5.73 18.46
CA THR A 230 2.91 6.89 18.92
C THR A 230 4.14 6.47 19.73
N LYS A 231 4.08 5.33 20.45
CA LYS A 231 5.25 4.75 21.13
C LYS A 231 6.39 4.35 20.16
N LEU A 232 6.06 4.09 18.88
CA LEU A 232 7.02 3.71 17.85
C LEU A 232 7.42 4.91 16.97
N VAL A 233 6.56 5.94 16.91
CA VAL A 233 6.75 7.18 16.13
C VAL A 233 6.41 8.36 17.05
N PRO A 234 7.28 8.69 18.03
CA PRO A 234 6.96 9.69 19.07
C PRO A 234 6.65 11.08 18.54
N PHE A 235 7.21 11.45 17.40
CA PHE A 235 7.03 12.73 16.72
C PHE A 235 5.74 12.80 15.88
N LEU A 236 4.90 11.75 15.87
CA LEU A 236 3.66 11.72 15.08
C LEU A 236 2.70 12.88 15.44
N PRO A 237 2.37 13.18 16.70
CA PRO A 237 1.45 14.25 17.03
C PRO A 237 1.95 15.62 16.59
N GLU A 238 3.23 15.92 16.81
CA GLU A 238 3.86 17.20 16.47
C GLU A 238 3.89 17.41 14.96
N VAL A 239 4.19 16.35 14.18
CA VAL A 239 4.21 16.41 12.73
C VAL A 239 2.80 16.60 12.16
N VAL A 240 1.79 15.91 12.70
CA VAL A 240 0.38 16.09 12.33
C VAL A 240 -0.06 17.53 12.56
N ALA A 241 0.16 18.05 13.78
CA ALA A 241 -0.20 19.43 14.12
C ALA A 241 0.51 20.46 13.23
N ALA A 242 1.81 20.24 12.93
CA ALA A 242 2.57 21.13 12.06
C ALA A 242 2.05 21.11 10.60
N ALA A 243 1.66 19.93 10.08
CA ALA A 243 1.08 19.81 8.77
C ALA A 243 -0.24 20.56 8.64
N GLU A 244 -1.14 20.38 9.59
CA GLU A 244 -2.45 21.05 9.61
C GLU A 244 -2.32 22.57 9.76
N LYS A 245 -1.45 23.05 10.65
CA LYS A 245 -1.12 24.48 10.80
C LYS A 245 -0.54 25.08 9.52
N ALA A 246 0.20 24.29 8.74
CA ALA A 246 0.75 24.71 7.45
C ALA A 246 -0.27 24.70 6.30
N GLY A 247 -1.49 24.17 6.51
CA GLY A 247 -2.60 24.18 5.58
C GLY A 247 -2.96 22.82 4.98
N ALA A 248 -2.45 21.71 5.55
CA ALA A 248 -2.97 20.37 5.22
C ALA A 248 -4.45 20.26 5.59
N LEU A 249 -5.16 19.41 4.87
CA LEU A 249 -6.54 19.03 5.19
C LEU A 249 -6.61 18.04 6.36
N GLY A 250 -5.49 17.34 6.59
CA GLY A 250 -5.23 16.44 7.69
C GLY A 250 -3.96 15.67 7.43
N ALA A 251 -3.47 14.98 8.46
CA ALA A 251 -2.30 14.12 8.37
C ALA A 251 -2.50 12.87 9.23
N PHE A 252 -1.81 11.78 8.87
CA PHE A 252 -1.99 10.48 9.49
C PHE A 252 -0.74 9.60 9.30
N LEU A 253 -0.63 8.56 10.10
CA LEU A 253 0.41 7.53 9.96
C LEU A 253 0.08 6.62 8.77
N SER A 254 0.98 6.55 7.79
CA SER A 254 0.82 5.70 6.61
C SER A 254 1.06 4.23 6.96
N GLY A 255 0.05 3.39 6.79
CA GLY A 255 0.13 1.96 7.08
C GLY A 255 0.65 1.66 8.49
N SER A 256 1.69 0.85 8.60
CA SER A 256 2.36 0.55 9.88
C SER A 256 3.31 1.65 10.36
N GLY A 257 3.56 2.66 9.55
CA GLY A 257 4.60 3.67 9.76
C GLY A 257 5.96 3.19 9.21
N SER A 258 7.00 4.00 9.32
CA SER A 258 7.14 5.28 10.02
C SER A 258 6.67 6.51 9.22
N THR A 259 6.38 6.37 7.93
CA THR A 259 5.94 7.49 7.10
C THR A 259 4.68 8.14 7.66
N ILE A 260 4.67 9.47 7.73
CA ILE A 260 3.50 10.28 8.02
C ILE A 260 3.06 10.93 6.71
N ALA A 261 1.80 10.74 6.34
CA ALA A 261 1.21 11.30 5.15
C ALA A 261 0.29 12.47 5.52
N ALA A 262 0.42 13.59 4.82
CA ALA A 262 -0.52 14.69 4.87
C ALA A 262 -1.21 14.86 3.51
N VAL A 263 -2.46 15.29 3.51
CA VAL A 263 -3.22 15.55 2.29
C VAL A 263 -3.49 17.05 2.15
N THR A 264 -3.32 17.58 0.93
CA THR A 264 -3.53 19.01 0.67
C THR A 264 -3.94 19.28 -0.78
N LEU A 265 -4.71 20.33 -0.99
CA LEU A 265 -5.07 20.86 -2.32
C LEU A 265 -4.11 21.97 -2.79
N ARG A 266 -3.36 22.57 -1.87
CA ARG A 266 -2.46 23.70 -2.12
C ARG A 266 -1.27 23.65 -1.17
N SER A 267 -0.21 24.37 -1.53
CA SER A 267 0.93 24.60 -0.63
C SER A 267 1.65 23.33 -0.14
N ALA A 268 1.70 22.25 -0.95
CA ALA A 268 2.32 20.99 -0.60
C ALA A 268 3.77 21.15 -0.09
N ASN A 269 4.57 22.03 -0.72
CA ASN A 269 5.94 22.31 -0.27
C ASN A 269 5.97 22.95 1.13
N LYS A 270 5.06 23.90 1.43
CA LYS A 270 4.97 24.53 2.75
C LYS A 270 4.60 23.51 3.82
N VAL A 271 3.64 22.63 3.52
CA VAL A 271 3.25 21.51 4.39
C VAL A 271 4.45 20.59 4.64
N GLY A 272 5.14 20.16 3.59
CA GLY A 272 6.32 19.29 3.70
C GLY A 272 7.42 19.90 4.56
N GLN A 273 7.73 21.18 4.38
CA GLN A 273 8.74 21.87 5.17
C GLN A 273 8.33 22.00 6.66
N ALA A 274 7.05 22.20 6.94
CA ALA A 274 6.55 22.24 8.30
C ALA A 274 6.66 20.85 8.97
N MET A 275 6.27 19.80 8.27
CA MET A 275 6.41 18.41 8.74
C MET A 275 7.88 18.07 9.02
N LEU A 276 8.79 18.45 8.10
CA LEU A 276 10.21 18.15 8.25
C LEU A 276 10.83 18.85 9.48
N ARG A 277 10.45 20.09 9.75
CA ARG A 277 10.92 20.78 10.96
C ARG A 277 10.40 20.16 12.26
N ALA A 278 9.22 19.55 12.21
CA ALA A 278 8.59 18.93 13.38
C ALA A 278 9.16 17.55 13.74
N THR A 279 10.02 16.95 12.93
CA THR A 279 10.69 15.67 13.26
C THR A 279 11.82 15.82 14.28
N GLY A 280 12.24 17.04 14.57
CA GLY A 280 13.42 17.29 15.42
C GLY A 280 14.71 16.78 14.79
N ALA A 281 15.47 15.99 15.53
CA ALA A 281 16.78 15.48 15.12
C ALA A 281 16.69 14.22 14.24
N ILE A 282 15.50 13.69 13.96
CA ILE A 282 15.35 12.45 13.18
C ILE A 282 15.52 12.76 11.69
N PRO A 283 16.52 12.15 10.99
CA PRO A 283 16.66 12.33 9.57
C PRO A 283 15.41 11.86 8.82
N ALA A 284 14.92 12.71 7.92
CA ALA A 284 13.74 12.43 7.15
C ALA A 284 13.79 13.14 5.80
N ARG A 285 13.02 12.64 4.83
CA ARG A 285 12.85 13.31 3.54
C ARG A 285 11.38 13.53 3.23
N ILE A 286 11.11 14.56 2.43
CA ILE A 286 9.76 14.83 1.91
C ILE A 286 9.64 14.28 0.49
N VAL A 287 8.53 13.60 0.25
CA VAL A 287 8.10 13.19 -1.09
C VAL A 287 6.70 13.73 -1.32
N ILE A 288 6.51 14.51 -2.39
CA ILE A 288 5.20 15.04 -2.78
C ILE A 288 4.73 14.28 -4.01
N THR A 289 3.57 13.69 -3.96
CA THR A 289 3.05 12.87 -5.05
C THR A 289 1.52 12.98 -5.16
N PRO A 290 0.94 12.95 -6.37
CA PRO A 290 -0.49 12.69 -6.52
C PRO A 290 -0.79 11.19 -6.39
N ALA A 291 -2.08 10.84 -6.34
CA ALA A 291 -2.51 9.46 -6.42
C ALA A 291 -2.22 8.83 -7.80
N ASP A 292 -1.97 7.53 -7.81
CA ASP A 292 -1.95 6.72 -9.02
C ASP A 292 -3.33 6.09 -9.25
N ASN A 293 -4.04 6.53 -10.27
CA ASN A 293 -5.37 6.02 -10.58
C ASN A 293 -5.39 4.73 -11.42
N HIS A 294 -4.23 4.17 -11.73
CA HIS A 294 -4.15 3.04 -12.66
C HIS A 294 -3.82 1.70 -11.99
N GLY A 295 -3.09 1.72 -10.88
CA GLY A 295 -2.59 0.52 -10.24
C GLY A 295 -1.46 -0.16 -11.04
N ALA A 296 -1.20 -1.42 -10.72
CA ALA A 296 -0.14 -2.20 -11.35
C ALA A 296 -0.34 -2.35 -12.87
N LYS A 297 0.75 -2.17 -13.63
CA LYS A 297 0.77 -2.27 -15.10
C LYS A 297 1.90 -3.18 -15.57
N ILE A 298 1.60 -4.08 -16.49
CA ILE A 298 2.61 -4.78 -17.29
C ILE A 298 3.16 -3.79 -18.30
N LEU A 299 4.48 -3.62 -18.28
CA LEU A 299 5.17 -2.79 -19.26
C LEU A 299 5.43 -3.66 -20.49
N THR A 300 4.86 -3.29 -21.61
CA THR A 300 5.21 -3.90 -22.90
C THR A 300 6.62 -3.46 -23.25
N THR A 301 7.58 -4.41 -23.35
CA THR A 301 8.82 -4.16 -24.07
C THR A 301 8.44 -3.90 -25.52
N GLY A 302 8.61 -2.65 -25.97
CA GLY A 302 8.50 -2.35 -27.41
C GLY A 302 9.49 -3.24 -28.15
N HIS A 303 9.00 -3.91 -29.18
CA HIS A 303 9.81 -4.62 -30.16
C HIS A 303 10.63 -3.64 -31.00
#